data_4fce588c7841922b69e6b6780173835d
#
_entry.id   4fce588c7841922b69e6b6780173835d
#
_cell.length_a   1.000
_cell.length_b   1.000
_cell.length_c   1.000
_cell.angle_alpha   90.00
_cell.angle_beta   90.00
_cell.angle_gamma   90.00
#
_symmetry.space_group_name_H-M   'P 1'
#
loop_
_entity.id
_entity.type
_entity.pdbx_description
1 polymer ?
#
loop_
_entity_poly.entity_id
_entity_poly.type
_entity_poly.pdbx_seq_one_letter_code
_entity_poly.pdbx_strand_id
1 'polypeptide(L)'
;MLLSKNDIFAISIYPEDFKNLYSILVEALSIRIIKGFKTSVLVFTNALDYASVVEQNILSRLDSELKEEFANYVEVKETIIIRSTFAQDNVNTELQTLAIQNSLVEPLNFNDISDVSGIEETDNINILKQLKLYTLNGPHAAMAYSGYYRGYATINEAELDSFCNDIAKGVSILASQVATLKYNLPEPEIEKISLPKTEVSPITDSISRVAFDPVRKLGRLDRLVYPALVGVQNNLDFRANAKAIALGFLYDDANDPHSKMMQDEIKKHGIEKAVIQF
;
A
#
# COMPACT_ATOMS: atom_id res chain seq x y z
N MET A 1 26.89 -4.38 -11.77
CA MET A 1 27.21 -4.66 -13.18
C MET A 1 26.00 -5.13 -14.01
N LEU A 2 25.09 -5.97 -13.50
CA LEU A 2 23.85 -6.34 -14.23
C LEU A 2 22.90 -5.15 -14.38
N LEU A 3 22.64 -4.38 -13.32
CA LEU A 3 21.75 -3.22 -13.35
C LEU A 3 22.16 -2.14 -14.36
N SER A 4 23.46 -1.98 -14.62
CA SER A 4 23.95 -1.00 -15.60
C SER A 4 23.67 -1.35 -17.06
N LYS A 5 23.00 -2.46 -17.34
CA LYS A 5 22.66 -2.91 -18.69
C LYS A 5 21.15 -2.91 -18.97
N ASN A 6 20.33 -2.75 -17.92
CA ASN A 6 18.88 -2.78 -18.04
C ASN A 6 18.31 -1.36 -18.06
N ASP A 7 17.34 -1.10 -18.89
CA ASP A 7 16.72 0.20 -19.05
C ASP A 7 15.60 0.44 -18.03
N ILE A 8 15.03 -0.61 -17.47
CA ILE A 8 13.99 -0.56 -16.45
C ILE A 8 14.46 -1.28 -15.19
N PHE A 9 14.35 -0.62 -14.04
CA PHE A 9 14.61 -1.18 -12.73
C PHE A 9 13.29 -1.26 -11.95
N ALA A 10 12.75 -2.45 -11.78
CA ALA A 10 11.57 -2.71 -10.97
C ALA A 10 11.99 -3.07 -9.54
N ILE A 11 11.62 -2.23 -8.56
CA ILE A 11 12.01 -2.38 -7.16
C ILE A 11 10.76 -2.66 -6.32
N SER A 12 10.67 -3.87 -5.78
CA SER A 12 9.55 -4.34 -4.95
C SER A 12 10.07 -4.83 -3.60
N ILE A 13 10.29 -3.89 -2.68
CA ILE A 13 10.74 -4.13 -1.30
C ILE A 13 9.95 -3.24 -0.34
N TYR A 14 10.04 -3.52 0.96
CA TYR A 14 9.44 -2.66 1.97
C TYR A 14 10.19 -1.31 2.05
N PRO A 15 9.49 -0.20 2.37
CA PRO A 15 10.10 1.14 2.48
C PRO A 15 11.34 1.19 3.37
N GLU A 16 11.35 0.49 4.49
CA GLU A 16 12.47 0.43 5.43
C GLU A 16 13.72 -0.24 4.88
N ASP A 17 13.58 -1.09 3.85
CA ASP A 17 14.68 -1.84 3.24
C ASP A 17 15.41 -1.06 2.15
N PHE A 18 14.80 0.01 1.62
CA PHE A 18 15.45 0.86 0.61
C PHE A 18 16.79 1.41 1.04
N LYS A 19 16.99 1.67 2.34
CA LYS A 19 18.29 2.11 2.88
C LYS A 19 19.46 1.20 2.49
N ASN A 20 19.19 -0.11 2.34
CA ASN A 20 20.19 -1.11 1.98
C ASN A 20 20.45 -1.17 0.46
N LEU A 21 19.53 -0.62 -0.34
CA LEU A 21 19.60 -0.64 -1.80
C LEU A 21 20.25 0.61 -2.39
N TYR A 22 20.15 1.78 -1.71
CA TYR A 22 20.57 3.06 -2.29
C TYR A 22 22.01 3.08 -2.81
N SER A 23 22.95 2.44 -2.13
CA SER A 23 24.37 2.43 -2.58
C SER A 23 24.53 1.76 -3.94
N ILE A 24 23.89 0.60 -4.12
CA ILE A 24 23.93 -0.17 -5.36
C ILE A 24 23.17 0.56 -6.47
N LEU A 25 22.03 1.13 -6.14
CA LEU A 25 21.19 1.86 -7.09
C LEU A 25 21.90 3.12 -7.60
N VAL A 26 22.50 3.90 -6.71
CA VAL A 26 23.25 5.10 -7.06
C VAL A 26 24.46 4.77 -7.93
N GLU A 27 25.23 3.71 -7.60
CA GLU A 27 26.34 3.25 -8.44
C GLU A 27 25.89 2.87 -9.84
N ALA A 28 24.81 2.07 -9.95
CA ALA A 28 24.27 1.65 -11.23
C ALA A 28 23.77 2.83 -12.08
N LEU A 29 23.04 3.77 -11.46
CA LEU A 29 22.51 4.96 -12.14
C LEU A 29 23.64 5.93 -12.55
N SER A 30 24.67 6.11 -11.72
CA SER A 30 25.85 6.90 -12.08
C SER A 30 26.51 6.38 -13.38
N ILE A 31 26.70 5.06 -13.47
CA ILE A 31 27.26 4.44 -14.69
C ILE A 31 26.37 4.72 -15.90
N ARG A 32 25.05 4.67 -15.72
CA ARG A 32 24.10 4.87 -16.81
C ARG A 32 24.06 6.33 -17.28
N ILE A 33 24.06 7.28 -16.36
CA ILE A 33 24.13 8.73 -16.66
C ILE A 33 25.41 9.03 -17.46
N ILE A 34 26.58 8.56 -16.96
CA ILE A 34 27.87 8.78 -17.62
C ILE A 34 27.87 8.20 -19.07
N LYS A 35 27.17 7.09 -19.28
CA LYS A 35 27.05 6.47 -20.60
C LYS A 35 25.93 7.04 -21.48
N GLY A 36 25.16 7.98 -20.99
CA GLY A 36 24.02 8.56 -21.70
C GLY A 36 22.85 7.59 -21.88
N PHE A 37 22.67 6.60 -21.00
CA PHE A 37 21.61 5.61 -21.07
C PHE A 37 20.39 6.04 -20.24
N LYS A 38 19.25 6.11 -20.92
CA LYS A 38 17.96 6.39 -20.27
C LYS A 38 17.49 5.22 -19.41
N THR A 39 16.89 5.54 -18.24
CA THR A 39 16.52 4.53 -17.24
C THR A 39 15.24 4.92 -16.55
N SER A 40 14.28 4.01 -16.50
CA SER A 40 13.06 4.14 -15.68
C SER A 40 13.18 3.28 -14.43
N VAL A 41 13.02 3.89 -13.25
CA VAL A 41 13.00 3.21 -11.96
C VAL A 41 11.55 3.11 -11.48
N LEU A 42 10.99 1.91 -11.47
CA LEU A 42 9.63 1.63 -11.05
C LEU A 42 9.62 1.22 -9.57
N VAL A 43 8.91 1.98 -8.73
CA VAL A 43 8.87 1.79 -7.27
C VAL A 43 7.58 1.11 -6.85
N PHE A 44 7.64 -0.21 -6.63
CA PHE A 44 6.50 -1.04 -6.25
C PHE A 44 6.34 -1.09 -4.72
N THR A 45 5.66 -0.11 -4.15
CA THR A 45 5.32 -0.08 -2.71
C THR A 45 3.86 0.30 -2.48
N ASN A 46 3.34 -0.02 -1.28
CA ASN A 46 2.02 0.45 -0.84
C ASN A 46 2.07 1.84 -0.14
N ALA A 47 3.28 2.39 0.07
CA ALA A 47 3.43 3.74 0.62
C ALA A 47 3.05 4.78 -0.44
N LEU A 48 2.40 5.86 -0.04
CA LEU A 48 2.01 6.96 -0.92
C LEU A 48 3.22 7.84 -1.24
N ASP A 49 3.28 8.34 -2.48
CA ASP A 49 4.31 9.28 -2.97
C ASP A 49 5.77 8.82 -2.73
N TYR A 50 5.98 7.49 -2.68
CA TYR A 50 7.27 6.93 -2.28
C TYR A 50 8.33 7.02 -3.38
N ALA A 51 7.94 7.10 -4.64
CA ALA A 51 8.85 7.36 -5.76
C ALA A 51 9.62 8.67 -5.55
N SER A 52 8.94 9.74 -5.12
CA SER A 52 9.59 11.02 -4.78
C SER A 52 10.60 10.89 -3.64
N VAL A 53 10.30 10.08 -2.63
CA VAL A 53 11.24 9.80 -1.52
C VAL A 53 12.47 9.07 -2.04
N VAL A 54 12.29 8.08 -2.92
CA VAL A 54 13.39 7.33 -3.54
C VAL A 54 14.24 8.24 -4.40
N GLU A 55 13.63 9.07 -5.24
CA GLU A 55 14.33 10.04 -6.09
C GLU A 55 15.20 11.01 -5.28
N GLN A 56 14.62 11.63 -4.24
CA GLN A 56 15.38 12.54 -3.35
C GLN A 56 16.55 11.84 -2.67
N ASN A 57 16.36 10.59 -2.24
CA ASN A 57 17.43 9.81 -1.63
C ASN A 57 18.54 9.45 -2.62
N ILE A 58 18.22 9.17 -3.88
CA ILE A 58 19.20 8.96 -4.94
C ILE A 58 19.97 10.27 -5.19
N LEU A 59 19.26 11.37 -5.45
CA LEU A 59 19.83 12.67 -5.72
C LEU A 59 20.76 13.16 -4.58
N SER A 60 20.38 12.90 -3.33
CA SER A 60 21.21 13.29 -2.18
C SER A 60 22.58 12.61 -2.14
N ARG A 61 22.75 11.50 -2.83
CA ARG A 61 23.95 10.64 -2.83
C ARG A 61 24.76 10.71 -4.13
N LEU A 62 24.23 11.34 -5.17
CA LEU A 62 24.96 11.56 -6.42
C LEU A 62 25.95 12.70 -6.32
N ASP A 63 27.01 12.66 -7.11
CA ASP A 63 27.91 13.76 -7.32
C ASP A 63 27.22 14.94 -8.02
N SER A 64 27.73 16.15 -7.84
CA SER A 64 27.08 17.40 -8.32
C SER A 64 26.82 17.36 -9.83
N GLU A 65 27.81 16.93 -10.61
CA GLU A 65 27.72 16.84 -12.07
C GLU A 65 26.62 15.84 -12.52
N LEU A 66 26.52 14.71 -11.82
CA LEU A 66 25.51 13.70 -12.14
C LEU A 66 24.09 14.12 -11.70
N LYS A 67 23.99 14.97 -10.66
CA LYS A 67 22.69 15.55 -10.26
C LYS A 67 22.08 16.44 -11.34
N GLU A 68 22.91 17.26 -11.98
CA GLU A 68 22.47 18.16 -13.06
C GLU A 68 21.94 17.38 -14.26
N GLU A 69 22.55 16.23 -14.53
CA GLU A 69 22.18 15.36 -15.64
C GLU A 69 21.07 14.34 -15.29
N PHE A 70 20.72 14.18 -14.03
CA PHE A 70 19.83 13.13 -13.56
C PHE A 70 18.50 13.09 -14.34
N ALA A 71 17.80 14.20 -14.41
CA ALA A 71 16.49 14.29 -15.07
C ALA A 71 16.55 14.04 -16.60
N ASN A 72 17.73 14.15 -17.23
CA ASN A 72 17.92 13.86 -18.63
C ASN A 72 17.99 12.34 -18.91
N TYR A 73 18.37 11.54 -17.90
CA TYR A 73 18.65 10.11 -18.07
C TYR A 73 17.92 9.19 -17.11
N VAL A 74 17.38 9.70 -16.02
CA VAL A 74 16.68 8.86 -15.01
C VAL A 74 15.32 9.46 -14.70
N GLU A 75 14.32 8.60 -14.67
CA GLU A 75 13.00 8.90 -14.11
C GLU A 75 12.68 7.88 -13.02
N VAL A 76 12.04 8.34 -11.95
CA VAL A 76 11.56 7.48 -10.86
C VAL A 76 10.04 7.55 -10.85
N LYS A 77 9.39 6.41 -10.98
CA LYS A 77 7.95 6.32 -11.23
C LYS A 77 7.22 5.57 -10.13
N GLU A 78 6.11 6.13 -9.72
CA GLU A 78 5.18 5.50 -8.78
C GLU A 78 4.43 4.35 -9.44
N THR A 79 4.11 3.31 -8.67
CA THR A 79 3.35 2.16 -9.17
C THR A 79 2.29 1.70 -8.17
N ILE A 80 1.31 0.94 -8.65
CA ILE A 80 0.31 0.25 -7.82
C ILE A 80 0.36 -1.24 -8.13
N ILE A 81 0.52 -2.05 -7.08
CA ILE A 81 0.35 -3.49 -7.14
C ILE A 81 -1.08 -3.81 -6.68
N ILE A 82 -1.86 -4.47 -7.53
CA ILE A 82 -3.25 -4.87 -7.21
C ILE A 82 -3.33 -6.37 -6.89
N ARG A 83 -2.22 -7.09 -7.00
CA ARG A 83 -2.15 -8.54 -6.79
C ARG A 83 -1.79 -8.88 -5.36
N SER A 84 -2.44 -9.92 -4.83
CA SER A 84 -1.99 -10.63 -3.62
C SER A 84 -1.43 -11.98 -4.05
N THR A 85 -0.22 -12.29 -3.57
CA THR A 85 0.46 -13.55 -3.85
C THR A 85 0.66 -14.29 -2.53
N PHE A 86 0.38 -15.58 -2.53
CA PHE A 86 0.48 -16.43 -1.35
C PHE A 86 1.39 -17.61 -1.64
N ALA A 87 2.31 -17.92 -0.73
CA ALA A 87 3.06 -19.15 -0.74
C ALA A 87 2.21 -20.23 -0.05
N GLN A 88 1.99 -21.37 -0.71
CA GLN A 88 1.22 -22.47 -0.10
C GLN A 88 1.98 -23.18 1.01
N ASP A 89 3.31 -23.30 0.87
CA ASP A 89 4.21 -23.97 1.83
C ASP A 89 5.61 -23.39 1.75
N ASN A 90 6.36 -23.50 2.85
CA ASN A 90 7.78 -23.13 2.89
C ASN A 90 8.70 -24.05 2.03
N VAL A 91 8.15 -25.05 1.38
CA VAL A 91 8.87 -26.09 0.64
C VAL A 91 8.63 -25.99 -0.87
N ASN A 92 7.51 -25.41 -1.31
CA ASN A 92 7.16 -25.28 -2.73
C ASN A 92 7.40 -23.87 -3.24
N THR A 93 8.05 -23.77 -4.40
CA THR A 93 8.22 -22.51 -5.14
C THR A 93 6.95 -22.07 -5.89
N GLU A 94 5.85 -22.81 -5.75
CA GLU A 94 4.57 -22.46 -6.36
C GLU A 94 3.92 -21.30 -5.60
N LEU A 95 3.70 -20.20 -6.32
CA LEU A 95 2.99 -19.03 -5.82
C LEU A 95 1.58 -19.03 -6.39
N GLN A 96 0.59 -18.99 -5.50
CA GLN A 96 -0.79 -18.70 -5.90
C GLN A 96 -1.01 -17.20 -5.90
N THR A 97 -1.51 -16.68 -7.00
CA THR A 97 -1.91 -15.28 -7.11
C THR A 97 -3.34 -15.18 -7.61
N LEU A 98 -4.08 -14.23 -7.09
CA LEU A 98 -5.34 -13.85 -7.71
C LEU A 98 -5.01 -13.26 -9.09
N ALA A 99 -5.43 -13.96 -10.16
CA ALA A 99 -5.19 -13.53 -11.52
C ALA A 99 -6.13 -12.38 -11.85
N ILE A 100 -5.62 -11.12 -11.80
CA ILE A 100 -6.64 -10.16 -11.85
C ILE A 100 -6.37 -8.96 -12.67
N GLN A 101 -5.50 -8.12 -12.36
CA GLN A 101 -5.38 -6.85 -13.06
C GLN A 101 -3.93 -6.51 -13.30
N ASN A 102 -3.72 -5.59 -14.22
CA ASN A 102 -2.41 -5.05 -14.50
C ASN A 102 -1.92 -4.27 -13.29
N SER A 103 -0.64 -4.34 -12.99
CA SER A 103 0.02 -3.36 -12.17
C SER A 103 -0.04 -2.02 -12.89
N LEU A 104 -0.35 -0.94 -12.18
CA LEU A 104 -0.41 0.39 -12.76
C LEU A 104 0.89 1.13 -12.50
N VAL A 105 1.33 1.93 -13.47
CA VAL A 105 2.53 2.76 -13.40
C VAL A 105 2.27 4.15 -13.96
N GLU A 106 2.95 5.16 -13.46
CA GLU A 106 2.98 6.48 -14.09
C GLU A 106 3.56 6.39 -15.50
N PRO A 107 3.08 7.22 -16.46
CA PRO A 107 3.56 7.19 -17.82
C PRO A 107 5.09 7.34 -17.90
N LEU A 108 5.72 6.47 -18.69
CA LEU A 108 7.16 6.46 -18.88
C LEU A 108 7.54 7.39 -20.04
N ASN A 109 8.59 8.20 -19.84
CA ASN A 109 9.12 9.07 -20.87
C ASN A 109 10.33 8.47 -21.60
N PHE A 110 10.96 7.47 -20.99
CA PHE A 110 12.25 6.94 -21.48
C PHE A 110 12.14 5.55 -22.06
N ASN A 111 11.16 4.77 -21.64
CA ASN A 111 10.99 3.40 -22.05
C ASN A 111 9.55 3.12 -22.45
N ASP A 112 9.36 2.33 -23.50
CA ASP A 112 8.05 1.86 -23.93
C ASP A 112 7.77 0.50 -23.27
N ILE A 113 6.62 0.39 -22.61
CA ILE A 113 6.16 -0.84 -21.96
C ILE A 113 4.84 -1.36 -22.55
N SER A 114 4.42 -0.83 -23.69
CA SER A 114 3.17 -1.23 -24.36
C SER A 114 3.06 -2.71 -24.66
N ASP A 115 4.22 -3.37 -24.91
CA ASP A 115 4.32 -4.81 -25.17
C ASP A 115 4.47 -5.66 -23.90
N VAL A 116 4.53 -5.03 -22.72
CA VAL A 116 4.68 -5.74 -21.43
C VAL A 116 3.32 -6.10 -20.87
N SER A 117 2.95 -7.38 -20.95
CA SER A 117 1.69 -7.84 -20.36
C SER A 117 1.69 -7.73 -18.84
N GLY A 118 0.59 -7.28 -18.27
CA GLY A 118 0.41 -7.18 -16.82
C GLY A 118 0.87 -5.86 -16.21
N ILE A 119 1.26 -4.88 -17.03
CA ILE A 119 1.53 -3.49 -16.62
C ILE A 119 0.71 -2.54 -17.52
N GLU A 120 0.15 -1.49 -16.95
CA GLU A 120 -0.63 -0.48 -17.66
C GLU A 120 -0.28 0.91 -17.13
N GLU A 121 -0.13 1.88 -18.02
CA GLU A 121 0.13 3.27 -17.65
C GLU A 121 -1.15 4.01 -17.25
N THR A 122 -1.04 4.92 -16.28
CA THR A 122 -2.12 5.82 -15.88
C THR A 122 -1.60 7.13 -15.32
N ASP A 123 -2.22 8.25 -15.74
CA ASP A 123 -1.94 9.59 -15.20
C ASP A 123 -2.47 9.78 -13.77
N ASN A 124 -3.33 8.88 -13.30
CA ASN A 124 -4.03 9.03 -12.02
C ASN A 124 -3.42 8.20 -10.89
N ILE A 125 -2.16 7.79 -11.00
CA ILE A 125 -1.51 6.82 -10.12
C ILE A 125 -1.68 7.14 -8.63
N ASN A 126 -1.42 8.37 -8.21
CA ASN A 126 -1.48 8.76 -6.80
C ASN A 126 -2.90 8.74 -6.25
N ILE A 127 -3.88 9.15 -7.08
CA ILE A 127 -5.30 9.10 -6.70
C ILE A 127 -5.75 7.64 -6.58
N LEU A 128 -5.43 6.80 -7.56
CA LEU A 128 -5.79 5.38 -7.56
C LEU A 128 -5.14 4.64 -6.39
N LYS A 129 -3.90 4.98 -6.03
CA LYS A 129 -3.21 4.41 -4.88
C LYS A 129 -3.90 4.78 -3.56
N GLN A 130 -4.33 6.02 -3.40
CA GLN A 130 -5.13 6.45 -2.25
C GLN A 130 -6.50 5.77 -2.23
N LEU A 131 -7.18 5.69 -3.37
CA LEU A 131 -8.46 4.98 -3.47
C LEU A 131 -8.33 3.52 -3.09
N LYS A 132 -7.33 2.80 -3.61
CA LYS A 132 -7.03 1.43 -3.19
C LYS A 132 -6.83 1.33 -1.68
N LEU A 133 -6.09 2.27 -1.10
CA LEU A 133 -5.83 2.30 0.34
C LEU A 133 -7.14 2.37 1.15
N TYR A 134 -8.09 3.19 0.70
CA TYR A 134 -9.35 3.40 1.42
C TYR A 134 -10.42 2.35 1.10
N THR A 135 -10.61 2.02 -0.18
CA THR A 135 -11.72 1.16 -0.63
C THR A 135 -11.44 -0.34 -0.55
N LEU A 136 -10.17 -0.75 -0.67
CA LEU A 136 -9.76 -2.16 -0.56
C LEU A 136 -9.10 -2.46 0.78
N ASN A 137 -8.05 -1.71 1.12
CA ASN A 137 -7.26 -2.03 2.30
C ASN A 137 -7.94 -1.60 3.60
N GLY A 138 -8.84 -0.61 3.56
CA GLY A 138 -9.62 -0.16 4.71
C GLY A 138 -10.61 -1.22 5.22
N PRO A 139 -11.54 -1.70 4.38
CA PRO A 139 -12.47 -2.78 4.75
C PRO A 139 -11.74 -4.06 5.17
N HIS A 140 -10.63 -4.41 4.51
CA HIS A 140 -9.85 -5.59 4.85
C HIS A 140 -9.20 -5.46 6.24
N ALA A 141 -8.65 -4.30 6.58
CA ALA A 141 -8.14 -4.04 7.92
C ALA A 141 -9.25 -4.04 8.99
N ALA A 142 -10.42 -3.47 8.66
CA ALA A 142 -11.58 -3.49 9.56
C ALA A 142 -12.05 -4.93 9.84
N MET A 143 -12.07 -5.78 8.81
CA MET A 143 -12.36 -7.21 8.93
C MET A 143 -11.34 -7.90 9.85
N ALA A 144 -10.04 -7.62 9.68
CA ALA A 144 -8.98 -8.23 10.49
C ALA A 144 -9.08 -7.81 11.97
N TYR A 145 -9.27 -6.52 12.27
CA TYR A 145 -9.36 -6.05 13.66
C TYR A 145 -10.65 -6.54 14.34
N SER A 146 -11.77 -6.57 13.61
CA SER A 146 -13.03 -7.13 14.16
C SER A 146 -12.95 -8.65 14.33
N GLY A 147 -12.31 -9.35 13.38
CA GLY A 147 -12.07 -10.80 13.46
C GLY A 147 -11.15 -11.17 14.62
N TYR A 148 -10.08 -10.40 14.85
CA TYR A 148 -9.21 -10.56 16.02
C TYR A 148 -9.99 -10.43 17.33
N TYR A 149 -10.81 -9.39 17.44
CA TYR A 149 -11.67 -9.16 18.62
C TYR A 149 -12.65 -10.31 18.86
N ARG A 150 -13.13 -10.95 17.80
CA ARG A 150 -14.02 -12.12 17.87
C ARG A 150 -13.28 -13.45 18.07
N GLY A 151 -11.94 -13.46 18.05
CA GLY A 151 -11.10 -14.63 18.26
C GLY A 151 -10.93 -15.54 17.04
N TYR A 152 -11.20 -15.02 15.82
CA TYR A 152 -10.97 -15.76 14.58
C TYR A 152 -9.47 -15.77 14.22
N ALA A 153 -9.04 -16.81 13.52
CA ALA A 153 -7.66 -16.95 13.04
C ALA A 153 -7.50 -16.42 11.60
N THR A 154 -8.56 -16.47 10.80
CA THR A 154 -8.54 -16.17 9.37
C THR A 154 -9.59 -15.13 8.98
N ILE A 155 -9.33 -14.43 7.89
CA ILE A 155 -10.29 -13.49 7.29
C ILE A 155 -11.55 -14.23 6.84
N ASN A 156 -11.39 -15.45 6.27
CA ASN A 156 -12.51 -16.25 5.80
C ASN A 156 -13.49 -16.62 6.93
N GLU A 157 -12.98 -16.90 8.14
CA GLU A 157 -13.84 -17.09 9.32
C GLU A 157 -14.56 -15.80 9.73
N ALA A 158 -13.85 -14.68 9.73
CA ALA A 158 -14.43 -13.39 10.07
C ALA A 158 -15.50 -12.92 9.06
N GLU A 159 -15.35 -13.28 7.78
CA GLU A 159 -16.34 -12.99 6.72
C GLU A 159 -17.68 -13.70 6.93
N LEU A 160 -17.73 -14.75 7.72
CA LEU A 160 -18.97 -15.45 8.08
C LEU A 160 -19.70 -14.80 9.28
N ASP A 161 -19.04 -13.92 10.00
CA ASP A 161 -19.60 -13.21 11.17
C ASP A 161 -20.26 -11.89 10.75
N SER A 162 -21.56 -11.74 11.04
CA SER A 162 -22.31 -10.52 10.72
C SER A 162 -21.74 -9.27 11.35
N PHE A 163 -21.21 -9.35 12.58
CA PHE A 163 -20.56 -8.20 13.26
C PHE A 163 -19.34 -7.70 12.48
N CYS A 164 -18.47 -8.61 12.04
CA CYS A 164 -17.29 -8.26 11.22
C CYS A 164 -17.71 -7.70 9.87
N ASN A 165 -18.68 -8.34 9.22
CA ASN A 165 -19.20 -7.92 7.92
C ASN A 165 -19.85 -6.54 7.97
N ASP A 166 -20.64 -6.23 8.98
CA ASP A 166 -21.32 -4.93 9.11
C ASP A 166 -20.31 -3.80 9.28
N ILE A 167 -19.23 -4.03 10.04
CA ILE A 167 -18.14 -3.06 10.19
C ILE A 167 -17.41 -2.87 8.85
N ALA A 168 -16.99 -3.94 8.20
CA ALA A 168 -16.27 -3.86 6.93
C ALA A 168 -17.10 -3.20 5.83
N LYS A 169 -18.39 -3.53 5.73
CA LYS A 169 -19.34 -2.89 4.80
C LYS A 169 -19.47 -1.40 5.06
N GLY A 170 -19.66 -1.00 6.33
CA GLY A 170 -19.76 0.40 6.70
C GLY A 170 -18.51 1.20 6.37
N VAL A 171 -17.32 0.61 6.60
CA VAL A 171 -16.03 1.19 6.18
C VAL A 171 -15.97 1.34 4.66
N SER A 172 -16.39 0.33 3.88
CA SER A 172 -16.42 0.38 2.43
C SER A 172 -17.36 1.46 1.89
N ILE A 173 -18.54 1.61 2.49
CA ILE A 173 -19.53 2.64 2.11
C ILE A 173 -18.93 4.04 2.31
N LEU A 174 -18.36 4.30 3.48
CA LEU A 174 -17.74 5.61 3.75
C LEU A 174 -16.57 5.87 2.82
N ALA A 175 -15.71 4.87 2.58
CA ALA A 175 -14.58 5.01 1.68
C ALA A 175 -15.02 5.38 0.24
N SER A 176 -16.10 4.75 -0.26
CA SER A 176 -16.67 5.07 -1.57
C SER A 176 -17.27 6.48 -1.62
N GLN A 177 -17.96 6.92 -0.56
CA GLN A 177 -18.47 8.29 -0.46
C GLN A 177 -17.35 9.32 -0.43
N VAL A 178 -16.29 9.08 0.32
CA VAL A 178 -15.09 9.93 0.38
C VAL A 178 -14.40 9.97 -0.98
N ALA A 179 -14.30 8.84 -1.68
CA ALA A 179 -13.75 8.77 -3.02
C ALA A 179 -14.53 9.67 -4.00
N THR A 180 -15.85 9.56 -4.00
CA THR A 180 -16.72 10.39 -4.86
C THR A 180 -16.61 11.87 -4.54
N LEU A 181 -16.54 12.25 -3.26
CA LEU A 181 -16.41 13.65 -2.84
C LEU A 181 -15.08 14.28 -3.21
N LYS A 182 -14.00 13.49 -3.09
CA LYS A 182 -12.64 14.01 -3.20
C LYS A 182 -12.06 13.89 -4.60
N TYR A 183 -12.44 12.84 -5.33
CA TYR A 183 -11.85 12.51 -6.62
C TYR A 183 -12.94 12.38 -7.68
N ASN A 184 -12.90 13.25 -8.67
CA ASN A 184 -13.82 13.20 -9.81
C ASN A 184 -13.25 12.30 -10.91
N LEU A 185 -12.97 11.01 -10.57
CA LEU A 185 -12.48 10.05 -11.55
C LEU A 185 -13.64 9.34 -12.26
N PRO A 186 -13.48 9.06 -13.57
CA PRO A 186 -14.40 8.19 -14.30
C PRO A 186 -14.42 6.79 -13.69
N GLU A 187 -15.59 6.13 -13.73
CA GLU A 187 -15.76 4.77 -13.22
C GLU A 187 -14.74 3.76 -13.79
N PRO A 188 -14.40 3.78 -15.11
CA PRO A 188 -13.38 2.87 -15.66
C PRO A 188 -11.99 3.02 -15.01
N GLU A 189 -11.61 4.21 -14.54
CA GLU A 189 -10.36 4.41 -13.81
C GLU A 189 -10.42 3.80 -12.40
N ILE A 190 -11.57 3.91 -11.74
CA ILE A 190 -11.78 3.30 -10.42
C ILE A 190 -11.81 1.77 -10.53
N GLU A 191 -12.36 1.24 -11.61
CA GLU A 191 -12.40 -0.21 -11.87
C GLU A 191 -11.01 -0.83 -12.01
N LYS A 192 -10.01 -0.09 -12.46
CA LYS A 192 -8.62 -0.57 -12.56
C LYS A 192 -8.03 -1.05 -11.22
N ILE A 193 -8.53 -0.53 -10.10
CA ILE A 193 -8.08 -0.94 -8.76
C ILE A 193 -9.08 -1.87 -8.05
N SER A 194 -10.23 -2.14 -8.66
CA SER A 194 -11.26 -2.98 -8.05
C SER A 194 -10.87 -4.46 -8.16
N LEU A 195 -11.04 -5.21 -7.07
CA LEU A 195 -10.88 -6.66 -7.14
C LEU A 195 -12.09 -7.26 -7.86
N PRO A 196 -11.90 -8.29 -8.69
CA PRO A 196 -13.04 -9.01 -9.25
C PRO A 196 -13.90 -9.57 -8.12
N LYS A 197 -15.18 -9.48 -8.30
CA LYS A 197 -16.18 -10.11 -7.41
C LYS A 197 -16.11 -11.62 -7.61
N THR A 198 -15.17 -12.27 -6.93
CA THR A 198 -15.15 -13.74 -6.83
C THR A 198 -15.99 -14.14 -5.62
N GLU A 199 -16.85 -15.12 -5.78
CA GLU A 199 -17.80 -15.55 -4.73
C GLU A 199 -17.10 -16.13 -3.49
N VAL A 200 -15.87 -16.64 -3.61
CA VAL A 200 -15.05 -17.12 -2.49
C VAL A 200 -13.58 -16.96 -2.87
N SER A 201 -12.78 -16.29 -2.06
CA SER A 201 -11.33 -16.38 -2.20
C SER A 201 -10.89 -17.80 -1.82
N PRO A 202 -10.30 -18.58 -2.72
CA PRO A 202 -9.77 -19.91 -2.37
C PRO A 202 -8.55 -19.82 -1.45
N ILE A 203 -8.09 -18.62 -1.16
CA ILE A 203 -6.85 -18.35 -0.40
C ILE A 203 -7.25 -17.84 0.98
N THR A 204 -6.83 -18.62 1.99
CA THR A 204 -7.03 -18.26 3.39
C THR A 204 -5.98 -17.24 3.81
N ASP A 205 -6.42 -16.06 4.23
CA ASP A 205 -5.55 -15.02 4.76
C ASP A 205 -5.62 -14.98 6.29
N SER A 206 -4.47 -14.95 6.96
CA SER A 206 -4.45 -14.88 8.42
C SER A 206 -4.77 -13.48 8.93
N ILE A 207 -5.55 -13.41 10.00
CA ILE A 207 -5.86 -12.14 10.67
C ILE A 207 -4.59 -11.44 11.13
N SER A 208 -3.61 -12.17 11.70
CA SER A 208 -2.35 -11.59 12.15
C SER A 208 -1.57 -10.90 11.02
N ARG A 209 -1.54 -11.47 9.81
CA ARG A 209 -0.90 -10.85 8.65
C ARG A 209 -1.63 -9.57 8.21
N VAL A 210 -2.96 -9.61 8.16
CA VAL A 210 -3.77 -8.47 7.71
C VAL A 210 -3.83 -7.36 8.76
N ALA A 211 -3.85 -7.70 10.05
CA ALA A 211 -3.83 -6.74 11.15
C ALA A 211 -2.44 -6.14 11.45
N PHE A 212 -1.36 -6.79 10.99
CA PHE A 212 0.04 -6.42 11.25
C PHE A 212 0.29 -4.92 11.05
N ASP A 213 1.12 -4.31 11.91
CA ASP A 213 1.48 -2.90 11.92
C ASP A 213 0.26 -1.97 12.13
N PRO A 214 -0.39 -2.06 13.30
CA PRO A 214 -1.53 -1.21 13.63
C PRO A 214 -1.16 0.27 13.73
N VAL A 215 0.06 0.60 14.15
CA VAL A 215 0.54 1.99 14.29
C VAL A 215 0.43 2.74 12.97
N ARG A 216 0.94 2.15 11.89
CA ARG A 216 0.79 2.75 10.55
C ARG A 216 -0.66 2.75 10.09
N LYS A 217 -1.38 1.63 10.24
CA LYS A 217 -2.75 1.46 9.72
C LYS A 217 -3.79 2.34 10.42
N LEU A 218 -3.52 2.75 11.66
CA LEU A 218 -4.34 3.68 12.43
C LEU A 218 -3.81 5.12 12.33
N GLY A 219 -2.78 5.36 11.54
CA GLY A 219 -2.24 6.69 11.30
C GLY A 219 -3.26 7.63 10.64
N ARG A 220 -3.12 8.94 10.90
CA ARG A 220 -4.06 10.00 10.51
C ARG A 220 -4.42 10.03 9.02
N LEU A 221 -3.48 9.70 8.13
CA LEU A 221 -3.66 9.71 6.67
C LEU A 221 -3.91 8.33 6.09
N ASP A 222 -4.01 7.30 6.94
CA ASP A 222 -4.16 5.92 6.50
C ASP A 222 -5.64 5.52 6.38
N ARG A 223 -5.86 4.28 5.97
CA ARG A 223 -7.07 3.63 5.44
C ARG A 223 -8.35 3.72 6.26
N LEU A 224 -8.26 3.89 7.58
CA LEU A 224 -9.41 3.94 8.47
C LEU A 224 -9.67 5.35 9.01
N VAL A 225 -8.60 6.04 9.46
CA VAL A 225 -8.72 7.33 10.13
C VAL A 225 -9.00 8.44 9.12
N TYR A 226 -8.30 8.49 8.00
CA TYR A 226 -8.51 9.55 7.01
C TYR A 226 -9.95 9.59 6.47
N PRO A 227 -10.54 8.47 6.01
CA PRO A 227 -11.96 8.48 5.61
C PRO A 227 -12.91 8.90 6.74
N ALA A 228 -12.63 8.51 7.99
CA ALA A 228 -13.44 8.93 9.14
C ALA A 228 -13.38 10.45 9.35
N LEU A 229 -12.20 11.06 9.26
CA LEU A 229 -12.02 12.51 9.39
C LEU A 229 -12.78 13.28 8.30
N VAL A 230 -12.68 12.80 7.04
CA VAL A 230 -13.45 13.38 5.92
C VAL A 230 -14.96 13.19 6.16
N GLY A 231 -15.36 12.03 6.68
CA GLY A 231 -16.75 11.76 7.04
C GLY A 231 -17.30 12.75 8.08
N VAL A 232 -16.54 13.00 9.15
CA VAL A 232 -16.89 14.01 10.17
C VAL A 232 -17.05 15.40 9.55
N GLN A 233 -16.11 15.82 8.69
CA GLN A 233 -16.13 17.14 8.06
C GLN A 233 -17.31 17.34 7.10
N ASN A 234 -17.82 16.26 6.52
CA ASN A 234 -18.89 16.28 5.51
C ASN A 234 -20.22 15.72 6.00
N ASN A 235 -20.39 15.50 7.32
CA ASN A 235 -21.59 14.92 7.94
C ASN A 235 -21.99 13.54 7.35
N LEU A 236 -21.00 12.70 6.99
CA LEU A 236 -21.22 11.32 6.58
C LEU A 236 -21.19 10.37 7.78
N ASP A 237 -21.75 9.18 7.61
CA ASP A 237 -21.73 8.17 8.68
C ASP A 237 -20.35 7.49 8.79
N PHE A 238 -19.58 7.88 9.80
CA PHE A 238 -18.24 7.35 10.10
C PHE A 238 -18.22 6.31 11.22
N ARG A 239 -19.38 5.90 11.77
CA ARG A 239 -19.46 5.02 12.96
C ARG A 239 -18.77 3.68 12.76
N ALA A 240 -18.83 3.10 11.56
CA ALA A 240 -18.13 1.85 11.25
C ALA A 240 -16.60 2.01 11.31
N ASN A 241 -16.07 3.10 10.75
CA ASN A 241 -14.65 3.41 10.84
C ASN A 241 -14.22 3.65 12.29
N ALA A 242 -14.99 4.39 13.06
CA ALA A 242 -14.71 4.61 14.48
C ALA A 242 -14.65 3.29 15.26
N LYS A 243 -15.56 2.34 14.98
CA LYS A 243 -15.51 0.99 15.57
C LYS A 243 -14.27 0.24 15.13
N ALA A 244 -13.94 0.22 13.82
CA ALA A 244 -12.76 -0.45 13.32
C ALA A 244 -11.46 0.12 13.91
N ILE A 245 -11.36 1.44 14.06
CA ILE A 245 -10.25 2.13 14.72
C ILE A 245 -10.14 1.70 16.18
N ALA A 246 -11.24 1.72 16.93
CA ALA A 246 -11.26 1.31 18.34
C ALA A 246 -10.82 -0.16 18.50
N LEU A 247 -11.29 -1.06 17.63
CA LEU A 247 -10.88 -2.46 17.61
C LEU A 247 -9.40 -2.63 17.22
N GLY A 248 -8.87 -1.77 16.34
CA GLY A 248 -7.46 -1.73 16.00
C GLY A 248 -6.57 -1.37 17.20
N PHE A 249 -7.02 -0.45 18.07
CA PHE A 249 -6.30 -0.14 19.32
C PHE A 249 -6.38 -1.27 20.35
N LEU A 250 -7.29 -2.22 20.20
CA LEU A 250 -7.36 -3.44 21.04
C LEU A 250 -6.53 -4.60 20.49
N TYR A 251 -5.97 -4.46 19.29
CA TYR A 251 -5.12 -5.50 18.71
C TYR A 251 -3.82 -5.63 19.50
N ASP A 252 -3.58 -6.82 20.08
CA ASP A 252 -2.42 -7.14 20.93
C ASP A 252 -1.83 -8.49 20.48
N ASP A 253 -0.96 -8.45 19.47
CA ASP A 253 -0.25 -9.63 18.97
C ASP A 253 1.21 -9.57 19.39
N ALA A 254 1.64 -10.57 20.16
CA ALA A 254 3.02 -10.67 20.67
C ALA A 254 4.09 -10.81 19.57
N ASN A 255 3.69 -11.26 18.36
CA ASN A 255 4.58 -11.41 17.22
C ASN A 255 4.65 -10.14 16.35
N ASP A 256 3.80 -9.12 16.64
CA ASP A 256 3.84 -7.82 15.95
C ASP A 256 4.51 -6.78 16.86
N PRO A 257 5.76 -6.35 16.55
CA PRO A 257 6.47 -5.34 17.34
C PRO A 257 5.76 -3.99 17.40
N HIS A 258 5.00 -3.64 16.38
CA HIS A 258 4.23 -2.39 16.34
C HIS A 258 2.98 -2.46 17.21
N SER A 259 2.29 -3.61 17.22
CA SER A 259 1.21 -3.90 18.16
C SER A 259 1.70 -3.79 19.60
N LYS A 260 2.83 -4.47 19.92
CA LYS A 260 3.44 -4.40 21.25
C LYS A 260 3.80 -2.98 21.66
N MET A 261 4.44 -2.21 20.78
CA MET A 261 4.76 -0.80 21.03
C MET A 261 3.50 0.01 21.34
N MET A 262 2.44 -0.15 20.56
CA MET A 262 1.16 0.53 20.76
C MET A 262 0.54 0.16 22.12
N GLN A 263 0.52 -1.12 22.48
CA GLN A 263 -0.03 -1.58 23.76
C GLN A 263 0.81 -1.09 24.96
N ASP A 264 2.13 -1.03 24.84
CA ASP A 264 2.99 -0.47 25.89
C ASP A 264 2.73 1.04 26.10
N GLU A 265 2.50 1.82 25.03
CA GLU A 265 2.12 3.23 25.12
C GLU A 265 0.73 3.40 25.75
N ILE A 266 -0.24 2.55 25.40
CA ILE A 266 -1.57 2.55 26.04
C ILE A 266 -1.49 2.25 27.52
N LYS A 267 -0.69 1.24 27.94
CA LYS A 267 -0.48 0.91 29.35
C LYS A 267 0.18 2.02 30.13
N LYS A 268 1.13 2.72 29.52
CA LYS A 268 1.93 3.77 30.16
C LYS A 268 1.18 5.11 30.26
N HIS A 269 0.43 5.48 29.25
CA HIS A 269 -0.14 6.83 29.11
C HIS A 269 -1.66 6.88 29.04
N GLY A 270 -2.33 5.74 28.96
CA GLY A 270 -3.76 5.61 28.73
C GLY A 270 -4.15 5.72 27.26
N ILE A 271 -5.32 5.19 26.92
CA ILE A 271 -5.81 5.09 25.53
C ILE A 271 -5.96 6.46 24.85
N GLU A 272 -6.46 7.47 25.57
CA GLU A 272 -6.69 8.81 25.01
C GLU A 272 -5.39 9.44 24.50
N LYS A 273 -4.31 9.34 25.28
CA LYS A 273 -3.01 9.87 24.87
C LYS A 273 -2.40 9.07 23.72
N ALA A 274 -2.55 7.74 23.75
CA ALA A 274 -2.05 6.88 22.67
C ALA A 274 -2.77 7.20 21.33
N VAL A 275 -4.09 7.41 21.34
CA VAL A 275 -4.85 7.81 20.15
C VAL A 275 -4.41 9.15 19.57
N ILE A 276 -3.98 10.09 20.42
CA ILE A 276 -3.49 11.41 19.96
C ILE A 276 -2.07 11.29 19.39
N GLN A 277 -1.27 10.36 19.91
CA GLN A 277 0.12 10.18 19.53
C GLN A 277 0.28 9.44 18.17
N PHE A 278 -0.56 8.48 17.92
CA PHE A 278 -0.56 7.68 16.68
C PHE A 278 -1.57 8.21 15.65
#